data_744a935ae9debc16fef2c1fa7b6bfd71
#
_entry.id   744a935ae9debc16fef2c1fa7b6bfd71
#
_cell.length_a   1.000
_cell.length_b   1.000
_cell.length_c   1.000
_cell.angle_alpha   90.00
_cell.angle_beta   90.00
_cell.angle_gamma   90.00
#
_symmetry.space_group_name_H-M   'P 1'
#
loop_
_entity.id
_entity.type
_entity.pdbx_description
1 polymer ?
#
loop_
_entity_poly.entity_id
_entity_poly.type
_entity_poly.pdbx_seq_one_letter_code
_entity_poly.pdbx_strand_id
1 'polypeptide(L)'
;MEAQVRIVTRPERDRLGEGPVWVPERGRLFWVDIEAPALRWLDLASDETGTRPFPEPIGWIIPRAGRRDFVIGLKSGFALFDLEADHVTPIGNPEPDCPDNRLNDAKVDSAGRIWAGSMHQPETAVSGALHRLDPDLTWRRMDGAYGVANGPTFSRDGRILYHSDSAARTVFAFDLAADGTLTGKREFLRFPEAWGWPDGMTTDADGCIWIAHWGAGRISRLDPEGCLLRAIALPATNITSCAFAGPELDRLFVTSASRGVEHEPSAGALFELDVGVTGLPPRAFGG
;
A
#
# COMPACT_ATOMS: atom_id res chain seq x y z
N MET A 1 -8.21 -7.44 24.47
CA MET A 1 -7.05 -8.36 24.41
C MET A 1 -5.91 -7.61 23.72
N GLU A 2 -4.68 -7.79 24.20
CA GLU A 2 -3.49 -7.34 23.46
C GLU A 2 -3.40 -8.12 22.15
N ALA A 3 -3.05 -7.46 21.04
CA ALA A 3 -2.85 -8.15 19.78
C ALA A 3 -1.59 -9.03 19.89
N GLN A 4 -1.71 -10.27 19.46
CA GLN A 4 -0.55 -11.13 19.34
C GLN A 4 0.23 -10.71 18.07
N VAL A 5 1.50 -10.35 18.23
CA VAL A 5 2.39 -9.94 17.14
C VAL A 5 3.39 -11.06 16.87
N ARG A 6 3.41 -11.57 15.64
CA ARG A 6 4.41 -12.51 15.12
C ARG A 6 5.29 -11.82 14.11
N ILE A 7 6.60 -12.04 14.16
CA ILE A 7 7.53 -11.66 13.09
C ILE A 7 7.63 -12.85 12.13
N VAL A 8 7.35 -12.61 10.86
CA VAL A 8 7.52 -13.63 9.81
C VAL A 8 9.01 -13.92 9.63
N THR A 9 9.39 -15.18 9.78
CA THR A 9 10.78 -15.62 9.61
C THR A 9 11.13 -15.62 8.11
N ARG A 10 12.17 -14.88 7.76
CA ARG A 10 12.71 -14.80 6.39
C ARG A 10 14.18 -14.39 6.39
N PRO A 11 14.95 -14.75 5.33
CA PRO A 11 16.39 -14.51 5.31
C PRO A 11 16.78 -13.05 5.25
N GLU A 12 15.96 -12.21 4.65
CA GLU A 12 16.28 -10.81 4.38
C GLU A 12 15.28 -9.86 5.05
N ARG A 13 15.74 -8.66 5.40
CA ARG A 13 14.90 -7.53 5.84
C ARG A 13 14.71 -6.58 4.69
N ASP A 14 13.56 -5.91 4.64
CA ASP A 14 13.29 -4.91 3.62
C ASP A 14 13.95 -3.59 3.98
N ARG A 15 14.56 -2.97 2.98
CA ARG A 15 15.02 -1.59 3.13
C ARG A 15 13.83 -0.63 3.17
N LEU A 16 12.86 -0.84 2.29
CA LEU A 16 11.56 -0.16 2.29
C LEU A 16 10.47 -1.14 1.86
N GLY A 17 10.03 -2.00 2.82
CA GLY A 17 8.96 -2.96 2.59
C GLY A 17 7.62 -2.25 2.49
N GLU A 18 6.84 -2.51 1.39
CA GLU A 18 5.64 -1.75 1.06
C GLU A 18 4.58 -2.56 0.33
N GLY A 19 3.38 -1.98 0.23
CA GLY A 19 2.30 -2.42 -0.64
C GLY A 19 1.88 -3.87 -0.47
N PRO A 20 1.61 -4.39 0.74
CA PRO A 20 1.20 -5.77 0.91
C PRO A 20 -0.16 -6.01 0.25
N VAL A 21 -0.28 -7.13 -0.48
CA VAL A 21 -1.50 -7.56 -1.15
C VAL A 21 -1.70 -9.06 -1.04
N TRP A 22 -2.88 -9.47 -0.60
CA TRP A 22 -3.28 -10.86 -0.56
C TRP A 22 -3.84 -11.30 -1.92
N VAL A 23 -3.36 -12.42 -2.45
CA VAL A 23 -3.82 -13.03 -3.71
C VAL A 23 -4.35 -14.43 -3.40
N PRO A 24 -5.67 -14.58 -3.15
CA PRO A 24 -6.30 -15.83 -2.72
C PRO A 24 -6.05 -17.00 -3.69
N GLU A 25 -6.10 -16.72 -5.00
CA GLU A 25 -5.93 -17.73 -6.05
C GLU A 25 -4.51 -18.36 -6.05
N ARG A 26 -3.56 -17.68 -5.40
CA ARG A 26 -2.18 -18.16 -5.25
C ARG A 26 -1.87 -18.63 -3.82
N GLY A 27 -2.76 -18.39 -2.84
CA GLY A 27 -2.48 -18.64 -1.43
C GLY A 27 -1.32 -17.82 -0.88
N ARG A 28 -1.00 -16.67 -1.50
CA ARG A 28 0.21 -15.89 -1.22
C ARG A 28 -0.10 -14.43 -0.88
N LEU A 29 0.60 -13.94 0.14
CA LEU A 29 0.78 -12.52 0.37
C LEU A 29 1.98 -12.04 -0.44
N PHE A 30 1.80 -11.00 -1.26
CA PHE A 30 2.89 -10.32 -1.95
C PHE A 30 3.12 -8.95 -1.32
N TRP A 31 4.36 -8.45 -1.38
CA TRP A 31 4.74 -7.07 -1.07
C TRP A 31 6.00 -6.70 -1.86
N VAL A 32 6.40 -5.45 -1.80
CA VAL A 32 7.61 -4.98 -2.51
C VAL A 32 8.65 -4.46 -1.52
N ASP A 33 9.91 -4.46 -1.92
CA ASP A 33 10.96 -3.63 -1.35
C ASP A 33 11.31 -2.57 -2.40
N ILE A 34 10.98 -1.31 -2.11
CA ILE A 34 11.12 -0.23 -3.09
C ILE A 34 12.59 0.17 -3.27
N GLU A 35 13.38 0.22 -2.17
CA GLU A 35 14.76 0.71 -2.17
C GLU A 35 15.83 -0.37 -2.37
N ALA A 36 15.49 -1.64 -2.10
CA ALA A 36 16.22 -2.80 -2.61
C ALA A 36 15.31 -3.52 -3.62
N PRO A 37 15.15 -2.96 -4.85
CA PRO A 37 14.01 -3.24 -5.71
C PRO A 37 13.73 -4.71 -5.90
N ALA A 38 12.66 -5.19 -5.28
CA ALA A 38 12.27 -6.60 -5.32
C ALA A 38 10.76 -6.79 -5.07
N LEU A 39 10.19 -7.78 -5.71
CA LEU A 39 8.93 -8.39 -5.31
C LEU A 39 9.25 -9.50 -4.30
N ARG A 40 8.47 -9.56 -3.23
CA ARG A 40 8.55 -10.58 -2.20
C ARG A 40 7.20 -11.28 -2.05
N TRP A 41 7.21 -12.52 -1.56
CA TRP A 41 5.98 -13.23 -1.24
C TRP A 41 6.15 -14.16 -0.04
N LEU A 42 5.02 -14.45 0.60
CA LEU A 42 4.85 -15.45 1.64
C LEU A 42 3.69 -16.35 1.24
N ASP A 43 3.94 -17.64 1.15
CA ASP A 43 2.91 -18.67 1.04
C ASP A 43 2.34 -18.97 2.43
N LEU A 44 1.04 -18.71 2.62
CA LEU A 44 0.44 -18.79 3.96
C LEU A 44 0.18 -20.22 4.44
N ALA A 45 0.26 -21.21 3.56
CA ALA A 45 0.07 -22.62 3.93
C ALA A 45 1.38 -23.28 4.37
N SER A 46 2.50 -22.90 3.75
CA SER A 46 3.81 -23.51 4.00
C SER A 46 4.77 -22.63 4.81
N ASP A 47 4.43 -21.36 5.04
CA ASP A 47 5.34 -20.32 5.55
C ASP A 47 6.60 -20.10 4.65
N GLU A 48 6.58 -20.60 3.41
CA GLU A 48 7.67 -20.41 2.46
C GLU A 48 7.69 -18.96 1.96
N THR A 49 8.87 -18.35 1.91
CA THR A 49 9.07 -17.00 1.39
C THR A 49 9.93 -17.03 0.14
N GLY A 50 9.70 -16.06 -0.75
CA GLY A 50 10.53 -15.89 -1.92
C GLY A 50 10.73 -14.44 -2.32
N THR A 51 11.70 -14.24 -3.20
CA THR A 51 12.13 -12.93 -3.66
C THR A 51 12.43 -12.95 -5.16
N ARG A 52 11.98 -11.91 -5.87
CA ARG A 52 12.35 -11.65 -7.27
C ARG A 52 12.85 -10.21 -7.40
N PRO A 53 14.14 -9.99 -7.76
CA PRO A 53 14.70 -8.65 -7.95
C PRO A 53 14.09 -7.92 -9.15
N PHE A 54 14.03 -6.58 -9.07
CA PHE A 54 13.66 -5.71 -10.18
C PHE A 54 14.84 -4.78 -10.54
N PRO A 55 14.94 -4.34 -11.81
CA PRO A 55 16.03 -3.46 -12.25
C PRO A 55 15.86 -2.00 -11.81
N GLU A 56 14.68 -1.63 -11.32
CA GLU A 56 14.33 -0.28 -10.88
C GLU A 56 13.33 -0.35 -9.71
N PRO A 57 13.10 0.75 -8.97
CA PRO A 57 12.11 0.80 -7.90
C PRO A 57 10.73 0.34 -8.35
N ILE A 58 10.14 -0.59 -7.58
CA ILE A 58 8.78 -1.08 -7.71
C ILE A 58 7.98 -0.63 -6.49
N GLY A 59 6.93 0.17 -6.69
CA GLY A 59 6.13 0.73 -5.61
C GLY A 59 5.03 -0.22 -5.12
N TRP A 60 4.47 -1.02 -6.01
CA TRP A 60 3.35 -1.90 -5.71
C TRP A 60 3.14 -2.98 -6.79
N ILE A 61 2.36 -4.00 -6.42
CA ILE A 61 1.87 -5.06 -7.32
C ILE A 61 0.38 -5.29 -7.06
N ILE A 62 -0.40 -5.45 -8.13
CA ILE A 62 -1.86 -5.65 -8.07
C ILE A 62 -2.25 -6.78 -9.02
N PRO A 63 -3.00 -7.82 -8.55
CA PRO A 63 -3.47 -8.89 -9.41
C PRO A 63 -4.51 -8.40 -10.42
N ARG A 64 -4.59 -9.04 -11.59
CA ARG A 64 -5.63 -8.78 -12.61
C ARG A 64 -6.77 -9.77 -12.47
N ALA A 65 -8.01 -9.28 -12.57
CA ALA A 65 -9.21 -10.09 -12.45
C ALA A 65 -9.29 -11.14 -13.56
N GLY A 66 -9.45 -12.41 -13.16
CA GLY A 66 -9.57 -13.54 -14.10
C GLY A 66 -8.31 -13.84 -14.90
N ARG A 67 -7.14 -13.28 -14.52
CA ARG A 67 -5.85 -13.49 -15.18
C ARG A 67 -4.79 -13.95 -14.18
N ARG A 68 -3.65 -14.39 -14.69
CA ARG A 68 -2.52 -14.85 -13.85
C ARG A 68 -1.43 -13.80 -13.70
N ASP A 69 -1.44 -12.77 -14.54
CA ASP A 69 -0.50 -11.67 -14.51
C ASP A 69 -0.96 -10.55 -13.56
N PHE A 70 -0.11 -9.55 -13.42
CA PHE A 70 -0.28 -8.44 -12.50
C PHE A 70 -0.16 -7.12 -13.24
N VAL A 71 -0.65 -6.04 -12.63
CA VAL A 71 -0.20 -4.68 -12.89
C VAL A 71 0.79 -4.31 -11.81
N ILE A 72 1.88 -3.66 -12.19
CA ILE A 72 2.91 -3.15 -11.27
C ILE A 72 3.15 -1.67 -11.52
N GLY A 73 3.51 -0.97 -10.45
CA GLY A 73 3.96 0.41 -10.50
C GLY A 73 5.48 0.48 -10.36
N LEU A 74 6.15 0.84 -11.44
CA LEU A 74 7.60 1.04 -11.49
C LEU A 74 7.95 2.52 -11.40
N LYS A 75 9.22 2.85 -11.19
CA LYS A 75 9.69 4.23 -11.37
C LYS A 75 9.42 4.71 -12.80
N SER A 76 9.61 3.85 -13.78
CA SER A 76 9.35 4.14 -15.20
C SER A 76 7.87 4.25 -15.56
N GLY A 77 6.93 3.90 -14.65
CA GLY A 77 5.48 4.00 -14.85
C GLY A 77 4.72 2.70 -14.63
N PHE A 78 3.52 2.60 -15.21
CA PHE A 78 2.68 1.42 -15.16
C PHE A 78 3.19 0.33 -16.11
N ALA A 79 3.13 -0.93 -15.67
CA ALA A 79 3.47 -2.07 -16.50
C ALA A 79 2.61 -3.30 -16.17
N LEU A 80 2.46 -4.22 -17.12
CA LEU A 80 1.99 -5.58 -16.87
C LEU A 80 3.19 -6.46 -16.47
N PHE A 81 2.96 -7.39 -15.57
CA PHE A 81 3.98 -8.32 -15.12
C PHE A 81 3.46 -9.75 -15.09
N ASP A 82 4.04 -10.60 -15.94
CA ASP A 82 3.85 -12.05 -15.89
C ASP A 82 4.93 -12.66 -14.98
N LEU A 83 4.50 -13.12 -13.80
CA LEU A 83 5.41 -13.71 -12.81
C LEU A 83 5.98 -15.07 -13.27
N GLU A 84 5.22 -15.83 -14.06
CA GLU A 84 5.63 -17.18 -14.50
C GLU A 84 6.60 -17.10 -15.70
N ALA A 85 6.34 -16.17 -16.62
CA ALA A 85 7.22 -15.91 -17.75
C ALA A 85 8.40 -14.98 -17.41
N ASP A 86 8.39 -14.39 -16.21
CA ASP A 86 9.34 -13.37 -15.77
C ASP A 86 9.45 -12.18 -16.75
N HIS A 87 8.30 -11.72 -17.23
CA HIS A 87 8.24 -10.72 -18.30
C HIS A 87 7.46 -9.48 -17.90
N VAL A 88 8.05 -8.31 -18.15
CA VAL A 88 7.44 -6.98 -17.93
C VAL A 88 7.09 -6.35 -19.27
N THR A 89 5.81 -5.94 -19.42
CA THR A 89 5.33 -5.21 -20.59
C THR A 89 4.92 -3.80 -20.16
N PRO A 90 5.61 -2.72 -20.58
CA PRO A 90 5.23 -1.37 -20.24
C PRO A 90 3.82 -1.01 -20.73
N ILE A 91 3.05 -0.31 -19.88
CA ILE A 91 1.79 0.36 -20.27
C ILE A 91 2.11 1.81 -20.62
N GLY A 92 2.76 2.54 -19.71
CA GLY A 92 3.20 3.91 -19.93
C GLY A 92 3.51 4.68 -18.66
N ASN A 93 4.18 5.83 -18.83
CA ASN A 93 4.53 6.72 -17.73
C ASN A 93 3.47 7.81 -17.55
N PRO A 94 2.81 7.91 -16.36
CA PRO A 94 1.82 8.96 -16.10
C PRO A 94 2.43 10.35 -15.91
N GLU A 95 3.75 10.47 -15.69
CA GLU A 95 4.47 11.70 -15.37
C GLU A 95 5.78 11.86 -16.18
N PRO A 96 5.74 11.86 -17.53
CA PRO A 96 6.96 11.92 -18.33
C PRO A 96 7.76 13.20 -18.13
N ASP A 97 7.12 14.28 -17.68
CA ASP A 97 7.77 15.57 -17.40
C ASP A 97 8.36 15.67 -15.98
N CYS A 98 8.22 14.63 -15.17
CA CYS A 98 8.72 14.56 -13.78
C CYS A 98 9.68 13.35 -13.61
N PRO A 99 10.89 13.38 -14.20
CA PRO A 99 11.78 12.21 -14.26
C PRO A 99 12.29 11.74 -12.89
N ASP A 100 12.25 12.63 -11.90
CA ASP A 100 12.64 12.32 -10.52
C ASP A 100 11.48 11.75 -9.68
N ASN A 101 10.26 11.72 -10.23
CA ASN A 101 9.14 11.07 -9.57
C ASN A 101 9.20 9.55 -9.76
N ARG A 102 8.56 8.84 -8.82
CA ARG A 102 8.23 7.42 -8.91
C ARG A 102 6.81 7.17 -8.44
N LEU A 103 6.21 6.08 -8.88
CA LEU A 103 5.00 5.54 -8.25
C LEU A 103 5.33 5.05 -6.84
N ASN A 104 4.41 5.25 -5.88
CA ASN A 104 4.64 4.94 -4.46
C ASN A 104 3.68 3.87 -3.95
N ASP A 105 2.42 4.17 -3.67
CA ASP A 105 1.42 3.21 -3.18
C ASP A 105 0.18 3.21 -4.08
N ALA A 106 -0.56 2.09 -4.11
CA ALA A 106 -1.75 1.95 -4.91
C ALA A 106 -2.75 0.95 -4.34
N LYS A 107 -4.05 1.18 -4.63
CA LYS A 107 -5.14 0.25 -4.34
C LYS A 107 -6.15 0.22 -5.48
N VAL A 108 -6.97 -0.85 -5.49
CA VAL A 108 -8.04 -1.04 -6.48
C VAL A 108 -9.38 -0.69 -5.88
N ASP A 109 -10.20 0.08 -6.61
CA ASP A 109 -11.57 0.38 -6.23
C ASP A 109 -12.57 -0.74 -6.61
N SER A 110 -13.86 -0.54 -6.28
CA SER A 110 -14.92 -1.51 -6.56
C SER A 110 -15.24 -1.69 -8.05
N ALA A 111 -14.77 -0.77 -8.91
CA ALA A 111 -14.92 -0.86 -10.36
C ALA A 111 -13.68 -1.45 -11.06
N GLY A 112 -12.70 -1.94 -10.30
CA GLY A 112 -11.48 -2.53 -10.82
C GLY A 112 -10.46 -1.52 -11.35
N ARG A 113 -10.56 -0.24 -10.98
CA ARG A 113 -9.60 0.82 -11.35
C ARG A 113 -8.50 0.90 -10.30
N ILE A 114 -7.26 1.07 -10.74
CA ILE A 114 -6.12 1.32 -9.84
C ILE A 114 -6.02 2.82 -9.55
N TRP A 115 -5.90 3.15 -8.28
CA TRP A 115 -5.58 4.48 -7.78
C TRP A 115 -4.17 4.44 -7.24
N ALA A 116 -3.26 5.20 -7.86
CA ALA A 116 -1.83 5.16 -7.57
C ALA A 116 -1.28 6.55 -7.27
N GLY A 117 -0.60 6.67 -6.15
CA GLY A 117 0.15 7.86 -5.77
C GLY A 117 1.54 7.89 -6.41
N SER A 118 2.03 9.08 -6.70
CA SER A 118 3.43 9.32 -7.06
C SER A 118 4.08 10.30 -6.10
N MET A 119 5.42 10.32 -6.07
CA MET A 119 6.17 11.23 -5.25
C MET A 119 7.53 11.55 -5.87
N HIS A 120 8.12 12.67 -5.49
CA HIS A 120 9.51 12.98 -5.78
C HIS A 120 10.40 12.01 -5.01
N GLN A 121 11.18 11.18 -5.72
CA GLN A 121 12.00 10.13 -5.08
C GLN A 121 13.00 10.67 -4.06
N PRO A 122 13.69 11.80 -4.29
CA PRO A 122 14.54 12.44 -3.28
C PRO A 122 13.78 13.12 -2.13
N GLU A 123 12.45 13.18 -2.14
CA GLU A 123 11.59 13.80 -1.11
C GLU A 123 11.86 15.30 -0.87
N THR A 124 12.36 16.02 -1.88
CA THR A 124 12.72 17.45 -1.78
C THR A 124 11.79 18.38 -2.54
N ALA A 125 10.80 17.83 -3.27
CA ALA A 125 9.81 18.60 -4.04
C ALA A 125 8.39 18.08 -3.80
N VAL A 126 7.42 18.99 -3.92
CA VAL A 126 5.97 18.71 -3.84
C VAL A 126 5.46 18.52 -5.25
N SER A 127 5.89 17.44 -5.91
CA SER A 127 5.55 17.13 -7.32
C SER A 127 4.66 15.91 -7.49
N GLY A 128 4.37 15.19 -6.40
CA GLY A 128 3.56 13.99 -6.42
C GLY A 128 2.10 14.25 -6.82
N ALA A 129 1.47 13.20 -7.32
CA ALA A 129 0.08 13.22 -7.80
C ALA A 129 -0.65 11.93 -7.45
N LEU A 130 -1.98 11.98 -7.53
CA LEU A 130 -2.86 10.81 -7.52
C LEU A 130 -3.31 10.53 -8.94
N HIS A 131 -3.02 9.35 -9.46
CA HIS A 131 -3.39 8.86 -10.76
C HIS A 131 -4.44 7.77 -10.66
N ARG A 132 -5.29 7.67 -11.69
CA ARG A 132 -6.22 6.55 -11.88
C ARG A 132 -5.86 5.83 -13.17
N LEU A 133 -5.65 4.52 -13.09
CA LEU A 133 -5.52 3.64 -14.25
C LEU A 133 -6.84 2.88 -14.42
N ASP A 134 -7.48 3.06 -15.57
CA ASP A 134 -8.75 2.44 -15.92
C ASP A 134 -8.55 1.04 -16.53
N PRO A 135 -9.57 0.13 -16.52
CA PRO A 135 -9.47 -1.23 -17.05
C PRO A 135 -9.05 -1.33 -18.52
N ASP A 136 -9.24 -0.28 -19.31
CA ASP A 136 -8.80 -0.19 -20.72
C ASP A 136 -7.32 0.22 -20.86
N LEU A 137 -6.58 0.28 -19.74
CA LEU A 137 -5.18 0.70 -19.66
C LEU A 137 -4.94 2.19 -19.95
N THR A 138 -5.98 3.01 -20.01
CA THR A 138 -5.82 4.48 -20.01
C THR A 138 -5.67 5.00 -18.59
N TRP A 139 -4.98 6.13 -18.43
CA TRP A 139 -4.80 6.75 -17.12
C TRP A 139 -5.07 8.23 -17.13
N ARG A 140 -5.33 8.76 -15.93
CA ARG A 140 -5.60 10.20 -15.71
C ARG A 140 -4.99 10.64 -14.39
N ARG A 141 -4.47 11.86 -14.36
CA ARG A 141 -4.16 12.56 -13.12
C ARG A 141 -5.47 13.06 -12.50
N MET A 142 -5.73 12.68 -11.27
CA MET A 142 -6.98 12.99 -10.55
C MET A 142 -6.81 14.11 -9.54
N ASP A 143 -5.63 14.19 -8.90
CA ASP A 143 -5.26 15.22 -7.93
C ASP A 143 -3.73 15.37 -7.88
N GLY A 144 -3.21 16.35 -7.13
CA GLY A 144 -1.76 16.55 -7.09
C GLY A 144 -1.30 17.50 -5.99
N ALA A 145 -0.03 17.93 -6.09
CA ALA A 145 0.68 18.70 -5.10
C ALA A 145 0.85 17.93 -3.77
N TYR A 146 1.31 16.67 -3.88
CA TYR A 146 1.71 15.85 -2.75
C TYR A 146 3.22 15.84 -2.57
N GLY A 147 3.67 15.92 -1.32
CA GLY A 147 5.07 15.68 -0.97
C GLY A 147 5.40 14.20 -1.04
N VAL A 148 4.63 13.37 -0.34
CA VAL A 148 4.74 11.90 -0.34
C VAL A 148 3.33 11.32 -0.38
N ALA A 149 2.88 10.97 -1.58
CA ALA A 149 1.56 10.35 -1.79
C ALA A 149 1.56 8.90 -1.31
N ASN A 150 0.68 8.59 -0.38
CA ASN A 150 0.60 7.28 0.26
C ASN A 150 -0.81 6.74 0.41
N GLY A 151 -0.87 5.47 0.69
CA GLY A 151 -1.95 4.66 1.15
C GLY A 151 -3.33 5.02 0.64
N PRO A 152 -3.70 4.85 -0.63
CA PRO A 152 -5.12 4.92 -0.91
C PRO A 152 -5.83 3.73 -0.26
N THR A 153 -6.97 4.02 0.36
CA THR A 153 -7.96 3.00 0.72
C THR A 153 -9.36 3.55 0.46
N PHE A 154 -10.37 2.72 0.61
CA PHE A 154 -11.75 3.11 0.30
C PHE A 154 -12.64 2.82 1.49
N SER A 155 -13.72 3.60 1.66
CA SER A 155 -14.79 3.23 2.57
C SER A 155 -15.38 1.86 2.16
N ARG A 156 -16.02 1.19 3.12
CA ARG A 156 -16.62 -0.14 2.90
C ARG A 156 -17.59 -0.17 1.72
N ASP A 157 -18.36 0.90 1.52
CA ASP A 157 -19.30 1.06 0.40
C ASP A 157 -18.65 1.55 -0.89
N GLY A 158 -17.33 1.88 -0.87
CA GLY A 158 -16.57 2.32 -2.01
C GLY A 158 -16.86 3.76 -2.48
N ARG A 159 -17.59 4.55 -1.69
CA ARG A 159 -18.00 5.93 -2.05
C ARG A 159 -17.02 7.01 -1.58
N ILE A 160 -16.08 6.66 -0.71
CA ILE A 160 -15.03 7.55 -0.23
C ILE A 160 -13.67 6.93 -0.57
N LEU A 161 -12.79 7.72 -1.15
CA LEU A 161 -11.38 7.41 -1.27
C LEU A 161 -10.63 8.19 -0.20
N TYR A 162 -9.81 7.49 0.59
CA TYR A 162 -8.86 8.08 1.52
C TYR A 162 -7.46 8.04 0.91
N HIS A 163 -6.70 9.12 1.07
CA HIS A 163 -5.35 9.26 0.51
C HIS A 163 -4.49 10.12 1.41
N SER A 164 -3.24 9.69 1.66
CA SER A 164 -2.32 10.43 2.53
C SER A 164 -1.36 11.31 1.73
N ASP A 165 -1.07 12.50 2.24
CA ASP A 165 0.20 13.17 2.04
C ASP A 165 1.02 13.02 3.32
N SER A 166 1.96 12.07 3.33
CA SER A 166 2.78 11.80 4.51
C SER A 166 3.61 13.02 4.90
N ALA A 167 4.21 13.73 3.92
CA ALA A 167 5.00 14.92 4.18
C ALA A 167 4.19 16.02 4.88
N ALA A 168 2.92 16.16 4.54
CA ALA A 168 1.99 17.09 5.18
C ALA A 168 1.34 16.53 6.46
N ARG A 169 1.62 15.28 6.83
CA ARG A 169 0.96 14.56 7.95
C ARG A 169 -0.57 14.55 7.86
N THR A 170 -1.11 14.51 6.65
CA THR A 170 -2.55 14.66 6.43
C THR A 170 -3.09 13.49 5.63
N VAL A 171 -4.19 12.92 6.11
CA VAL A 171 -5.05 12.03 5.33
C VAL A 171 -6.21 12.83 4.79
N PHE A 172 -6.41 12.80 3.49
CA PHE A 172 -7.55 13.41 2.80
C PHE A 172 -8.63 12.36 2.54
N ALA A 173 -9.88 12.81 2.49
CA ALA A 173 -11.01 12.06 1.97
C ALA A 173 -11.58 12.77 0.74
N PHE A 174 -12.02 11.95 -0.22
CA PHE A 174 -12.68 12.40 -1.44
C PHE A 174 -13.98 11.63 -1.60
N ASP A 175 -15.02 12.29 -2.09
CA ASP A 175 -16.21 11.60 -2.54
C ASP A 175 -15.92 10.97 -3.91
N LEU A 176 -16.12 9.65 -4.00
CA LEU A 176 -15.84 8.84 -5.18
C LEU A 176 -17.15 8.42 -5.85
N ALA A 177 -17.41 8.94 -7.02
CA ALA A 177 -18.56 8.53 -7.83
C ALA A 177 -18.31 7.20 -8.56
N ALA A 178 -19.38 6.53 -8.97
CA ALA A 178 -19.29 5.22 -9.64
C ALA A 178 -18.50 5.28 -10.96
N ASP A 179 -18.52 6.41 -11.67
CA ASP A 179 -17.72 6.64 -12.89
C ASP A 179 -16.24 6.95 -12.60
N GLY A 180 -15.85 7.04 -11.31
CA GLY A 180 -14.50 7.36 -10.87
C GLY A 180 -14.19 8.85 -10.81
N THR A 181 -15.19 9.72 -10.86
CA THR A 181 -15.01 11.14 -10.59
C THR A 181 -14.76 11.36 -9.11
N LEU A 182 -13.72 12.15 -8.78
CA LEU A 182 -13.42 12.62 -7.43
C LEU A 182 -13.96 14.03 -7.21
N THR A 183 -14.61 14.23 -6.08
CA THR A 183 -15.08 15.55 -5.62
C THR A 183 -14.92 15.67 -4.11
N GLY A 184 -15.22 16.82 -3.55
CA GLY A 184 -15.33 17.00 -2.09
C GLY A 184 -14.03 16.72 -1.33
N LYS A 185 -12.84 17.04 -1.91
CA LYS A 185 -11.56 16.91 -1.19
C LYS A 185 -11.63 17.63 0.14
N ARG A 186 -11.34 16.91 1.23
CA ARG A 186 -11.34 17.43 2.59
C ARG A 186 -10.27 16.76 3.43
N GLU A 187 -9.78 17.46 4.44
CA GLU A 187 -8.96 16.86 5.49
C GLU A 187 -9.83 15.87 6.28
N PHE A 188 -9.44 14.59 6.27
CA PHE A 188 -10.07 13.57 7.09
C PHE A 188 -9.43 13.48 8.46
N LEU A 189 -8.09 13.51 8.48
CA LEU A 189 -7.31 13.40 9.69
C LEU A 189 -5.95 14.08 9.52
N ARG A 190 -5.56 14.85 10.52
CA ARG A 190 -4.20 15.36 10.65
C ARG A 190 -3.47 14.63 11.75
N PHE A 191 -2.33 14.03 11.43
CA PHE A 191 -1.50 13.33 12.41
C PHE A 191 -0.83 14.34 13.34
N PRO A 192 -1.00 14.20 14.66
CA PRO A 192 -0.14 14.87 15.62
C PRO A 192 1.32 14.46 15.42
N GLU A 193 2.27 15.30 15.80
CA GLU A 193 3.69 15.02 15.65
C GLU A 193 4.12 13.68 16.29
N ALA A 194 3.61 13.38 17.46
CA ALA A 194 3.85 12.13 18.20
C ALA A 194 3.33 10.87 17.48
N TRP A 195 2.55 11.02 16.41
CA TRP A 195 2.06 9.91 15.60
C TRP A 195 2.95 9.60 14.40
N GLY A 196 4.05 10.35 14.20
CA GLY A 196 4.89 10.24 13.02
C GLY A 196 4.17 10.74 11.76
N TRP A 197 4.25 9.95 10.69
CA TRP A 197 3.65 10.27 9.40
C TRP A 197 2.67 9.18 8.97
N PRO A 198 1.47 9.53 8.43
CA PRO A 198 0.54 8.54 7.89
C PRO A 198 1.15 7.89 6.65
N ASP A 199 1.11 6.56 6.61
CA ASP A 199 1.67 5.76 5.52
C ASP A 199 0.58 4.87 4.90
N GLY A 200 0.86 3.65 4.50
CA GLY A 200 -0.09 2.74 3.88
C GLY A 200 -1.31 2.44 4.74
N MET A 201 -2.45 2.22 4.10
CA MET A 201 -3.75 2.02 4.73
C MET A 201 -4.51 0.82 4.18
N THR A 202 -5.41 0.27 5.01
CA THR A 202 -6.44 -0.68 4.57
C THR A 202 -7.73 -0.48 5.36
N THR A 203 -8.86 -0.96 4.82
CA THR A 203 -10.16 -0.88 5.49
C THR A 203 -10.61 -2.28 5.90
N ASP A 204 -11.13 -2.42 7.13
CA ASP A 204 -11.66 -3.69 7.63
C ASP A 204 -13.15 -3.89 7.33
N ALA A 205 -13.67 -5.06 7.69
CA ALA A 205 -15.08 -5.43 7.44
C ALA A 205 -16.09 -4.59 8.23
N ASP A 206 -15.66 -3.94 9.33
CA ASP A 206 -16.49 -3.00 10.08
C ASP A 206 -16.52 -1.60 9.43
N GLY A 207 -15.67 -1.36 8.41
CA GLY A 207 -15.50 -0.07 7.74
C GLY A 207 -14.48 0.83 8.41
N CYS A 208 -13.76 0.34 9.42
CA CYS A 208 -12.70 1.08 10.09
C CYS A 208 -11.41 1.06 9.26
N ILE A 209 -10.61 2.12 9.41
CA ILE A 209 -9.40 2.32 8.63
C ILE A 209 -8.19 1.95 9.50
N TRP A 210 -7.34 1.08 8.99
CA TRP A 210 -6.03 0.78 9.56
C TRP A 210 -4.97 1.61 8.84
N ILE A 211 -4.16 2.36 9.60
CA ILE A 211 -3.11 3.23 9.07
C ILE A 211 -1.79 2.87 9.72
N ALA A 212 -0.76 2.66 8.90
CA ALA A 212 0.62 2.52 9.33
C ALA A 212 1.23 3.89 9.69
N HIS A 213 2.13 3.90 10.68
CA HIS A 213 2.77 5.11 11.17
C HIS A 213 4.28 5.04 10.94
N TRP A 214 4.76 5.71 9.91
CA TRP A 214 6.19 5.90 9.72
C TRP A 214 6.78 6.72 10.87
N GLY A 215 7.87 6.25 11.46
CA GLY A 215 8.56 6.95 12.54
C GLY A 215 7.94 6.85 13.94
N ALA A 216 6.87 6.06 14.13
CA ALA A 216 6.20 5.96 15.43
C ALA A 216 5.98 4.52 15.94
N GLY A 217 6.47 3.51 15.22
CA GLY A 217 6.48 2.12 15.67
C GLY A 217 5.10 1.54 15.99
N ARG A 218 4.08 1.88 15.20
CA ARG A 218 2.72 1.41 15.45
C ARG A 218 1.83 1.38 14.21
N ILE A 219 0.72 0.67 14.34
CA ILE A 219 -0.43 0.75 13.45
C ILE A 219 -1.66 1.18 14.25
N SER A 220 -2.54 2.00 13.67
CA SER A 220 -3.76 2.48 14.31
C SER A 220 -5.01 2.09 13.54
N ARG A 221 -6.08 1.74 14.29
CA ARG A 221 -7.45 1.53 13.79
C ARG A 221 -8.28 2.76 14.11
N LEU A 222 -8.92 3.35 13.11
CA LEU A 222 -9.77 4.52 13.23
C LEU A 222 -11.18 4.19 12.74
N ASP A 223 -12.19 4.79 13.33
CA ASP A 223 -13.54 4.70 12.81
C ASP A 223 -13.71 5.54 11.51
N PRO A 224 -14.85 5.43 10.81
CA PRO A 224 -15.11 6.23 9.61
C PRO A 224 -15.14 7.76 9.84
N GLU A 225 -15.27 8.21 11.06
CA GLU A 225 -15.23 9.61 11.49
C GLU A 225 -13.81 10.08 11.84
N GLY A 226 -12.81 9.18 11.81
CA GLY A 226 -11.40 9.47 12.10
C GLY A 226 -11.03 9.40 13.59
N CYS A 227 -11.92 8.89 14.44
CA CYS A 227 -11.62 8.72 15.87
C CYS A 227 -10.74 7.47 16.08
N LEU A 228 -9.70 7.62 16.89
CA LEU A 228 -8.81 6.51 17.24
C LEU A 228 -9.53 5.48 18.13
N LEU A 229 -9.73 4.28 17.62
CA LEU A 229 -10.30 3.15 18.37
C LEU A 229 -9.22 2.30 19.04
N ARG A 230 -8.09 2.07 18.36
CA ARG A 230 -7.00 1.21 18.83
C ARG A 230 -5.68 1.61 18.21
N ALA A 231 -4.60 1.50 18.97
CA ALA A 231 -3.23 1.55 18.48
C ALA A 231 -2.48 0.30 18.96
N ILE A 232 -1.69 -0.30 18.08
CA ILE A 232 -0.87 -1.49 18.36
C ILE A 232 0.58 -1.11 18.12
N ALA A 233 1.41 -1.20 19.15
CA ALA A 233 2.84 -0.99 19.06
C ALA A 233 3.51 -2.17 18.35
N LEU A 234 4.51 -1.88 17.53
CA LEU A 234 5.31 -2.86 16.80
C LEU A 234 6.81 -2.61 17.08
N PRO A 235 7.62 -3.68 17.10
CA PRO A 235 9.03 -3.58 17.48
C PRO A 235 9.93 -3.09 16.32
N ALA A 236 9.46 -2.15 15.51
CA ALA A 236 10.19 -1.44 14.47
C ALA A 236 9.67 -0.01 14.37
N THR A 237 10.54 0.96 14.19
CA THR A 237 10.17 2.39 14.16
C THR A 237 9.36 2.76 12.91
N ASN A 238 9.79 2.28 11.73
CA ASN A 238 9.18 2.67 10.46
C ASN A 238 8.15 1.61 10.01
N ILE A 239 6.91 1.80 10.37
CA ILE A 239 5.79 0.96 9.92
C ILE A 239 5.22 1.60 8.66
N THR A 240 5.11 0.82 7.57
CA THR A 240 4.90 1.34 6.22
C THR A 240 3.50 1.07 5.67
N SER A 241 3.02 -0.18 5.72
CA SER A 241 1.72 -0.51 5.13
C SER A 241 1.10 -1.73 5.78
N CYS A 242 -0.15 -2.07 5.40
CA CYS A 242 -0.83 -3.23 5.93
C CYS A 242 -1.87 -3.81 4.97
N ALA A 243 -2.12 -5.13 5.11
CA ALA A 243 -3.19 -5.82 4.41
C ALA A 243 -3.71 -7.02 5.22
N PHE A 244 -5.01 -7.27 5.15
CA PHE A 244 -5.58 -8.50 5.63
C PHE A 244 -5.35 -9.62 4.64
N ALA A 245 -5.05 -10.82 5.14
CA ALA A 245 -4.80 -12.01 4.33
C ALA A 245 -5.31 -13.28 5.02
N GLY A 246 -5.19 -14.39 4.29
CA GLY A 246 -5.72 -15.69 4.70
C GLY A 246 -7.14 -15.94 4.18
N PRO A 247 -7.61 -17.19 4.23
CA PRO A 247 -8.94 -17.56 3.72
C PRO A 247 -10.08 -16.80 4.40
N GLU A 248 -9.94 -16.53 5.71
CA GLU A 248 -10.95 -15.83 6.52
C GLU A 248 -10.67 -14.32 6.61
N LEU A 249 -9.57 -13.82 6.02
CA LEU A 249 -9.13 -12.42 6.07
C LEU A 249 -8.96 -11.89 7.51
N ASP A 250 -8.59 -12.74 8.44
CA ASP A 250 -8.47 -12.47 9.89
C ASP A 250 -7.02 -12.21 10.34
N ARG A 251 -6.05 -12.37 9.42
CA ARG A 251 -4.63 -12.15 9.66
C ARG A 251 -4.23 -10.80 9.07
N LEU A 252 -3.85 -9.84 9.91
CA LEU A 252 -3.35 -8.53 9.46
C LEU A 252 -1.84 -8.59 9.31
N PHE A 253 -1.34 -8.48 8.08
CA PHE A 253 0.08 -8.36 7.81
C PHE A 253 0.48 -6.89 7.70
N VAL A 254 1.65 -6.57 8.30
CA VAL A 254 2.16 -5.20 8.38
C VAL A 254 3.61 -5.19 7.92
N THR A 255 3.91 -4.38 6.94
CA THR A 255 5.27 -4.16 6.43
C THR A 255 5.99 -3.07 7.22
N SER A 256 7.30 -3.08 7.15
CA SER A 256 8.16 -2.06 7.77
C SER A 256 9.42 -1.79 6.95
N ALA A 257 10.13 -0.72 7.28
CA ALA A 257 11.36 -0.34 6.64
C ALA A 257 12.54 -0.33 7.61
N SER A 258 13.73 -0.71 7.10
CA SER A 258 14.98 -0.56 7.85
C SER A 258 15.70 0.76 7.53
N ARG A 259 15.29 1.48 6.51
CA ARG A 259 15.87 2.76 6.08
C ARG A 259 16.02 3.72 7.26
N GLY A 260 17.27 4.12 7.56
CA GLY A 260 17.61 5.07 8.62
C GLY A 260 17.52 4.52 10.05
N VAL A 261 17.14 3.27 10.23
CA VAL A 261 17.05 2.56 11.52
C VAL A 261 17.57 1.12 11.42
N GLU A 262 18.60 0.93 10.60
CA GLU A 262 19.23 -0.38 10.31
C GLU A 262 19.77 -1.09 11.57
N HIS A 263 19.99 -0.33 12.65
CA HIS A 263 20.42 -0.85 13.94
C HIS A 263 19.30 -1.55 14.74
N GLU A 264 18.04 -1.36 14.38
CA GLU A 264 16.91 -1.99 15.06
C GLU A 264 16.77 -3.47 14.62
N PRO A 265 16.66 -4.43 15.55
CA PRO A 265 16.60 -5.86 15.21
C PRO A 265 15.41 -6.25 14.33
N SER A 266 14.29 -5.53 14.43
CA SER A 266 13.05 -5.82 13.72
C SER A 266 12.75 -4.85 12.59
N ALA A 267 13.61 -3.86 12.31
CA ALA A 267 13.43 -2.96 11.19
C ALA A 267 13.42 -3.72 9.85
N GLY A 268 12.51 -3.37 8.96
CA GLY A 268 12.30 -4.07 7.69
C GLY A 268 11.68 -5.46 7.82
N ALA A 269 11.12 -5.83 8.98
CA ALA A 269 10.39 -7.07 9.15
C ALA A 269 8.99 -7.01 8.51
N LEU A 270 8.45 -8.19 8.21
CA LEU A 270 7.02 -8.39 7.99
C LEU A 270 6.42 -8.92 9.30
N PHE A 271 5.40 -8.23 9.81
CA PHE A 271 4.66 -8.61 11.01
C PHE A 271 3.33 -9.23 10.63
N GLU A 272 2.88 -10.17 11.43
CA GLU A 272 1.54 -10.75 11.40
C GLU A 272 0.86 -10.52 12.73
N LEU A 273 -0.38 -10.04 12.69
CA LEU A 273 -1.17 -9.68 13.85
C LEU A 273 -2.54 -10.36 13.80
N ASP A 274 -2.93 -10.94 14.95
CA ASP A 274 -4.35 -11.23 15.24
C ASP A 274 -4.94 -9.99 15.92
N VAL A 275 -5.86 -9.35 15.22
CA VAL A 275 -6.48 -8.09 15.67
C VAL A 275 -7.94 -8.23 16.07
N GLY A 276 -8.51 -9.45 15.92
CA GLY A 276 -9.89 -9.78 16.31
C GLY A 276 -10.96 -9.18 15.38
N VAL A 277 -10.57 -8.72 14.19
CA VAL A 277 -11.49 -8.26 13.12
C VAL A 277 -10.98 -8.80 11.79
N THR A 278 -11.88 -8.88 10.80
CA THR A 278 -11.55 -9.35 9.45
C THR A 278 -11.41 -8.21 8.45
N GLY A 279 -10.67 -8.44 7.38
CA GLY A 279 -10.56 -7.52 6.26
C GLY A 279 -11.73 -7.60 5.29
N LEU A 280 -11.73 -6.70 4.32
CA LEU A 280 -12.59 -6.80 3.14
C LEU A 280 -11.95 -7.74 2.10
N PRO A 281 -12.76 -8.42 1.26
CA PRO A 281 -12.23 -9.21 0.15
C PRO A 281 -11.27 -8.39 -0.72
N PRO A 282 -10.11 -8.94 -1.09
CA PRO A 282 -9.15 -8.23 -1.94
C PRO A 282 -9.77 -7.96 -3.30
N ARG A 283 -9.40 -6.84 -3.89
CA ARG A 283 -9.84 -6.44 -5.22
C ARG A 283 -8.71 -6.60 -6.23
N ALA A 284 -9.08 -6.91 -7.47
CA ALA A 284 -8.17 -7.05 -8.58
C ALA A 284 -8.45 -6.01 -9.66
N PHE A 285 -7.45 -5.67 -10.46
CA PHE A 285 -7.60 -4.78 -11.60
C PHE A 285 -8.51 -5.40 -12.66
N GLY A 286 -9.46 -4.63 -13.17
CA GLY A 286 -10.52 -5.11 -14.06
C GLY A 286 -10.15 -5.22 -15.53
N GLY A 287 -8.88 -4.89 -15.89
CA GLY A 287 -8.40 -4.89 -17.28
C GLY A 287 -7.47 -6.04 -17.66
#